data_df3895b622c12b819512f7dbfa904cbb
#
_entry.id   df3895b622c12b819512f7dbfa904cbb
#
_cell.length_a   1.000
_cell.length_b   1.000
_cell.length_c   1.000
_cell.angle_alpha   90.00
_cell.angle_beta   90.00
_cell.angle_gamma   90.00
#
_symmetry.space_group_name_H-M   'P 1'
#
loop_
_entity.id
_entity.type
_entity.pdbx_description
1 polymer ?
#
loop_
_entity_poly.entity_id
_entity_poly.type
_entity_poly.pdbx_seq_one_letter_code
_entity_poly.pdbx_strand_id
1 'polypeptide(L)'
;MIERIRKKYAMTEKGAKDYVAAVFWSVLVNISKMLPVGVLATALSGIVEALANGTDPRAGLTRFLVAGVLALAALFVTFLIQYRALYEATYRESANRRIRLAEVLRQLPLSFFGNRDLTDLTTTIMGDTETLEKAFSHFYPAMHGALISTALISAGMLLYDWRMALALLWVVPASLLMVYLSRRMEKRHIKKSLVTRRAATDAMQEVLECAPEIKACNQKARYIADLNRRLDEAEQDTIRGELFTGSVVTAAQSFLKLGIATTVLTGVLLMSRGDLSLIPFLMFLIAATRVYDPIGSMFANMAAVFACEVRIERMQEIESEKRMTGMTEYDPDGYDIRFEHVTFAYREKEDVLRDVSFTAKQGQVTALVGPSGGGKSTAAKLAARFWDPAEGTVRLGGVDVSTVDGEALLKNYAIVFQDVVLFADTVMENIRLGKRDATDAEVLAAAKAAQCDAFVSKLPEGYHTLIGENGSRLSGGERQRISIARAILKDAPVILLDEATASLDVENETAVQAALSGLIKDKTVLIIAHRMRTVMNADQIVLLSGGRVVEMGSPAELLKRNGLFRHMAQLQSESLEWTA
;
A
#
# COMPACT_ATOMS: atom_id res chain seq x y z
N MET A 1 -18.38 -15.96 -12.31
CA MET A 1 -17.74 -16.43 -11.06
C MET A 1 -16.36 -15.81 -10.89
N ILE A 2 -15.45 -15.96 -11.84
CA ILE A 2 -14.07 -15.43 -11.78
C ILE A 2 -14.05 -13.90 -11.55
N GLU A 3 -14.84 -13.12 -12.28
CA GLU A 3 -14.95 -11.67 -12.12
C GLU A 3 -15.39 -11.24 -10.70
N ARG A 4 -16.34 -12.01 -10.12
CA ARG A 4 -16.79 -11.75 -8.72
C ARG A 4 -15.67 -12.04 -7.70
N ILE A 5 -14.89 -13.10 -7.91
CA ILE A 5 -13.73 -13.46 -7.08
C ILE A 5 -12.65 -12.38 -7.20
N ARG A 6 -12.33 -11.98 -8.45
CA ARG A 6 -11.38 -10.92 -8.74
C ARG A 6 -11.68 -9.64 -7.96
N LYS A 7 -12.91 -9.15 -8.06
CA LYS A 7 -13.35 -7.94 -7.35
C LYS A 7 -13.37 -8.13 -5.84
N LYS A 8 -13.91 -9.25 -5.35
CA LYS A 8 -14.05 -9.49 -3.90
C LYS A 8 -12.69 -9.55 -3.18
N TYR A 9 -11.68 -10.12 -3.81
CA TYR A 9 -10.37 -10.37 -3.19
C TYR A 9 -9.23 -9.52 -3.76
N ALA A 10 -9.54 -8.51 -4.57
CA ALA A 10 -8.56 -7.64 -5.23
C ALA A 10 -7.46 -8.44 -5.96
N MET A 11 -7.85 -9.49 -6.72
CA MET A 11 -6.94 -10.37 -7.44
C MET A 11 -6.81 -10.00 -8.91
N THR A 12 -5.73 -10.46 -9.55
CA THR A 12 -5.62 -10.50 -11.00
C THR A 12 -6.58 -11.55 -11.59
N GLU A 13 -6.85 -11.51 -12.90
CA GLU A 13 -7.69 -12.53 -13.54
C GLU A 13 -7.08 -13.92 -13.43
N LYS A 14 -5.73 -14.01 -13.59
CA LYS A 14 -4.98 -15.25 -13.44
C LYS A 14 -5.06 -15.75 -11.99
N GLY A 15 -4.83 -14.88 -11.02
CA GLY A 15 -4.93 -15.21 -9.60
C GLY A 15 -6.32 -15.73 -9.21
N ALA A 16 -7.40 -15.17 -9.78
CA ALA A 16 -8.76 -15.67 -9.54
C ALA A 16 -9.00 -17.07 -10.15
N LYS A 17 -8.39 -17.39 -11.31
CA LYS A 17 -8.42 -18.74 -11.90
C LYS A 17 -7.64 -19.75 -11.06
N ASP A 18 -6.44 -19.36 -10.65
CA ASP A 18 -5.57 -20.17 -9.79
C ASP A 18 -6.21 -20.43 -8.42
N TYR A 19 -6.93 -19.44 -7.86
CA TYR A 19 -7.71 -19.59 -6.64
C TYR A 19 -8.81 -20.65 -6.77
N VAL A 20 -9.56 -20.65 -7.88
CA VAL A 20 -10.59 -21.67 -8.14
C VAL A 20 -9.97 -23.06 -8.24
N ALA A 21 -8.82 -23.19 -8.91
CA ALA A 21 -8.09 -24.44 -8.98
C ALA A 21 -7.63 -24.91 -7.57
N ALA A 22 -7.12 -24.00 -6.74
CA ALA A 22 -6.71 -24.29 -5.37
C ALA A 22 -7.89 -24.79 -4.51
N VAL A 23 -9.09 -24.17 -4.64
CA VAL A 23 -10.30 -24.63 -3.98
C VAL A 23 -10.70 -26.03 -4.47
N PHE A 24 -10.68 -26.27 -5.78
CA PHE A 24 -11.00 -27.58 -6.35
C PHE A 24 -10.07 -28.69 -5.80
N TRP A 25 -8.76 -28.45 -5.79
CA TRP A 25 -7.82 -29.42 -5.23
C TRP A 25 -7.97 -29.59 -3.73
N SER A 26 -8.37 -28.55 -3.00
CA SER A 26 -8.69 -28.65 -1.56
C SER A 26 -9.92 -29.52 -1.30
N VAL A 27 -10.95 -29.43 -2.15
CA VAL A 27 -12.11 -30.34 -2.11
C VAL A 27 -11.68 -31.76 -2.37
N LEU A 28 -10.88 -31.99 -3.41
CA LEU A 28 -10.43 -33.34 -3.81
C LEU A 28 -9.58 -33.98 -2.72
N VAL A 29 -8.68 -33.25 -2.07
CA VAL A 29 -7.90 -33.75 -0.93
C VAL A 29 -8.81 -34.15 0.24
N ASN A 30 -9.81 -33.33 0.58
CA ASN A 30 -10.74 -33.65 1.65
C ASN A 30 -11.56 -34.90 1.35
N ILE A 31 -11.96 -35.11 0.09
CA ILE A 31 -12.62 -36.35 -0.35
C ILE A 31 -11.64 -37.53 -0.32
N SER A 32 -10.40 -37.34 -0.78
CA SER A 32 -9.37 -38.38 -0.79
C SER A 32 -9.03 -38.89 0.63
N LYS A 33 -9.16 -38.04 1.65
CA LYS A 33 -9.03 -38.44 3.07
C LYS A 33 -10.07 -39.48 3.51
N MET A 34 -11.19 -39.66 2.74
CA MET A 34 -12.17 -40.69 2.98
C MET A 34 -11.74 -42.06 2.42
N LEU A 35 -10.79 -42.13 1.48
CA LEU A 35 -10.34 -43.40 0.90
C LEU A 35 -9.80 -44.37 1.96
N PRO A 36 -8.88 -43.99 2.86
CA PRO A 36 -8.41 -44.87 3.93
C PRO A 36 -9.55 -45.36 4.86
N VAL A 37 -10.56 -44.48 5.10
CA VAL A 37 -11.75 -44.84 5.90
C VAL A 37 -12.56 -45.93 5.21
N GLY A 38 -12.76 -45.79 3.90
CA GLY A 38 -13.45 -46.81 3.11
C GLY A 38 -12.72 -48.17 3.10
N VAL A 39 -11.38 -48.13 2.94
CA VAL A 39 -10.56 -49.35 3.01
C VAL A 39 -10.64 -49.99 4.41
N LEU A 40 -10.56 -49.20 5.48
CA LEU A 40 -10.72 -49.72 6.85
C LEU A 40 -12.08 -50.34 7.09
N ALA A 41 -13.14 -49.68 6.59
CA ALA A 41 -14.51 -50.18 6.72
C ALA A 41 -14.71 -51.53 6.01
N THR A 42 -14.25 -51.65 4.76
CA THR A 42 -14.33 -52.89 4.00
C THR A 42 -13.49 -54.00 4.61
N ALA A 43 -12.30 -53.66 5.17
CA ALA A 43 -11.45 -54.63 5.90
C ALA A 43 -12.17 -55.14 7.15
N LEU A 44 -12.73 -54.24 7.99
CA LEU A 44 -13.49 -54.64 9.20
C LEU A 44 -14.72 -55.48 8.84
N SER A 45 -15.46 -55.11 7.79
CA SER A 45 -16.60 -55.91 7.32
C SER A 45 -16.18 -57.30 6.91
N GLY A 46 -15.08 -57.42 6.14
CA GLY A 46 -14.57 -58.73 5.71
C GLY A 46 -14.06 -59.61 6.88
N ILE A 47 -13.44 -59.01 7.91
CA ILE A 47 -13.00 -59.73 9.10
C ILE A 47 -14.23 -60.24 9.90
N VAL A 48 -15.23 -59.40 10.14
CA VAL A 48 -16.43 -59.77 10.88
C VAL A 48 -17.21 -60.87 10.15
N GLU A 49 -17.35 -60.77 8.82
CA GLU A 49 -17.97 -61.80 8.00
C GLU A 49 -17.23 -63.14 8.02
N ALA A 50 -15.89 -63.10 7.94
CA ALA A 50 -15.03 -64.28 8.04
C ALA A 50 -15.19 -64.96 9.40
N LEU A 51 -15.22 -64.19 10.49
CA LEU A 51 -15.43 -64.73 11.85
C LEU A 51 -16.85 -65.32 12.00
N ALA A 52 -17.87 -64.68 11.45
CA ALA A 52 -19.23 -65.18 11.49
C ALA A 52 -19.40 -66.50 10.71
N ASN A 53 -18.70 -66.63 9.57
CA ASN A 53 -18.76 -67.79 8.69
C ASN A 53 -17.72 -68.90 9.06
N GLY A 54 -16.91 -68.72 10.12
CA GLY A 54 -15.89 -69.65 10.53
C GLY A 54 -14.72 -69.80 9.53
N THR A 55 -14.47 -68.83 8.64
CA THR A 55 -13.40 -68.81 7.64
C THR A 55 -12.19 -68.06 8.19
N ASP A 56 -11.01 -68.27 7.58
CA ASP A 56 -9.78 -67.60 8.05
C ASP A 56 -9.86 -66.06 7.80
N PRO A 57 -9.85 -65.24 8.86
CA PRO A 57 -9.86 -63.78 8.74
C PRO A 57 -8.67 -63.20 7.98
N ARG A 58 -7.61 -63.98 7.77
CA ARG A 58 -6.40 -63.55 7.05
C ARG A 58 -6.53 -63.66 5.51
N ALA A 59 -7.55 -64.37 5.01
CA ALA A 59 -7.70 -64.67 3.58
C ALA A 59 -7.83 -63.42 2.68
N GLY A 60 -8.19 -62.23 3.24
CA GLY A 60 -8.27 -60.96 2.54
C GLY A 60 -7.16 -59.94 2.81
N LEU A 61 -6.25 -60.23 3.73
CA LEU A 61 -5.31 -59.24 4.27
C LEU A 61 -4.45 -58.56 3.19
N THR A 62 -3.97 -59.32 2.21
CA THR A 62 -3.14 -58.81 1.11
C THR A 62 -3.91 -57.79 0.25
N ARG A 63 -5.21 -58.04 -0.04
CA ARG A 63 -6.03 -57.09 -0.80
C ARG A 63 -6.23 -55.78 -0.04
N PHE A 64 -6.46 -55.85 1.26
CA PHE A 64 -6.62 -54.64 2.10
C PHE A 64 -5.34 -53.87 2.26
N LEU A 65 -4.19 -54.52 2.36
CA LEU A 65 -2.89 -53.88 2.38
C LEU A 65 -2.61 -53.16 1.07
N VAL A 66 -2.83 -53.82 -0.08
CA VAL A 66 -2.64 -53.19 -1.40
C VAL A 66 -3.62 -52.01 -1.58
N ALA A 67 -4.89 -52.17 -1.23
CA ALA A 67 -5.87 -51.09 -1.29
C ALA A 67 -5.49 -49.91 -0.38
N GLY A 68 -4.97 -50.19 0.82
CA GLY A 68 -4.45 -49.17 1.74
C GLY A 68 -3.28 -48.39 1.17
N VAL A 69 -2.29 -49.09 0.60
CA VAL A 69 -1.14 -48.45 -0.06
C VAL A 69 -1.58 -47.58 -1.23
N LEU A 70 -2.50 -48.08 -2.07
CA LEU A 70 -3.04 -47.30 -3.18
C LEU A 70 -3.83 -46.06 -2.72
N ALA A 71 -4.63 -46.20 -1.66
CA ALA A 71 -5.35 -45.07 -1.05
C ALA A 71 -4.39 -44.01 -0.50
N LEU A 72 -3.31 -44.42 0.17
CA LEU A 72 -2.28 -43.51 0.68
C LEU A 72 -1.51 -42.85 -0.47
N ALA A 73 -1.17 -43.59 -1.51
CA ALA A 73 -0.51 -43.03 -2.70
C ALA A 73 -1.42 -41.99 -3.41
N ALA A 74 -2.70 -42.29 -3.58
CA ALA A 74 -3.69 -41.34 -4.14
C ALA A 74 -3.81 -40.08 -3.27
N LEU A 75 -3.88 -40.24 -1.96
CA LEU A 75 -3.90 -39.13 -1.00
C LEU A 75 -2.63 -38.28 -1.12
N PHE A 76 -1.46 -38.90 -1.17
CA PHE A 76 -0.19 -38.20 -1.31
C PHE A 76 -0.11 -37.39 -2.61
N VAL A 77 -0.50 -37.98 -3.74
CA VAL A 77 -0.51 -37.31 -5.05
C VAL A 77 -1.48 -36.12 -5.05
N THR A 78 -2.69 -36.30 -4.55
CA THR A 78 -3.70 -35.20 -4.48
C THR A 78 -3.23 -34.09 -3.56
N PHE A 79 -2.57 -34.42 -2.43
CA PHE A 79 -2.00 -33.45 -1.51
C PHE A 79 -0.83 -32.68 -2.13
N LEU A 80 0.05 -33.34 -2.89
CA LEU A 80 1.18 -32.70 -3.56
C LEU A 80 0.69 -31.70 -4.63
N ILE A 81 -0.35 -32.06 -5.40
CA ILE A 81 -0.93 -31.17 -6.41
C ILE A 81 -1.63 -29.98 -5.74
N GLN A 82 -2.39 -30.22 -4.65
CA GLN A 82 -3.00 -29.16 -3.86
C GLN A 82 -1.95 -28.19 -3.33
N TYR A 83 -0.86 -28.72 -2.78
CA TYR A 83 0.22 -27.92 -2.22
C TYR A 83 0.81 -26.96 -3.27
N ARG A 84 1.12 -27.48 -4.48
CA ARG A 84 1.58 -26.64 -5.59
C ARG A 84 0.56 -25.60 -6.00
N ALA A 85 -0.71 -25.98 -6.14
CA ALA A 85 -1.79 -25.05 -6.50
C ALA A 85 -2.01 -23.94 -5.46
N LEU A 86 -1.80 -24.24 -4.17
CA LEU A 86 -1.93 -23.25 -3.09
C LEU A 86 -0.74 -22.29 -3.05
N TYR A 87 0.46 -22.82 -2.95
CA TYR A 87 1.64 -22.00 -2.65
C TYR A 87 2.20 -21.29 -3.86
N GLU A 88 2.47 -22.03 -4.95
CA GLU A 88 3.10 -21.46 -6.15
C GLU A 88 2.22 -20.37 -6.79
N ALA A 89 0.90 -20.63 -6.87
CA ALA A 89 -0.05 -19.66 -7.38
C ALA A 89 -0.18 -18.42 -6.51
N THR A 90 -0.21 -18.59 -5.19
CA THR A 90 -0.37 -17.49 -4.24
C THR A 90 0.84 -16.56 -4.20
N TYR A 91 2.07 -17.12 -4.19
CA TYR A 91 3.28 -16.28 -4.22
C TYR A 91 3.38 -15.47 -5.50
N ARG A 92 3.02 -16.06 -6.64
CA ARG A 92 2.98 -15.38 -7.94
C ARG A 92 1.94 -14.25 -7.95
N GLU A 93 0.75 -14.51 -7.41
CA GLU A 93 -0.30 -13.49 -7.28
C GLU A 93 0.10 -12.37 -6.31
N SER A 94 0.80 -12.69 -5.22
CA SER A 94 1.34 -11.72 -4.27
C SER A 94 2.32 -10.74 -4.95
N ALA A 95 3.24 -11.26 -5.77
CA ALA A 95 4.16 -10.43 -6.55
C ALA A 95 3.40 -9.53 -7.54
N ASN A 96 2.45 -10.11 -8.29
CA ASN A 96 1.62 -9.36 -9.24
C ASN A 96 0.79 -8.26 -8.55
N ARG A 97 0.29 -8.51 -7.35
CA ARG A 97 -0.45 -7.53 -6.56
C ARG A 97 0.41 -6.36 -6.14
N ARG A 98 1.65 -6.60 -5.67
CA ARG A 98 2.61 -5.54 -5.34
C ARG A 98 2.93 -4.68 -6.56
N ILE A 99 3.20 -5.30 -7.71
CA ILE A 99 3.45 -4.60 -8.97
C ILE A 99 2.24 -3.77 -9.38
N ARG A 100 1.03 -4.33 -9.28
CA ARG A 100 -0.21 -3.63 -9.61
C ARG A 100 -0.47 -2.44 -8.70
N LEU A 101 -0.28 -2.59 -7.39
CA LEU A 101 -0.42 -1.47 -6.44
C LEU A 101 0.62 -0.38 -6.72
N ALA A 102 1.87 -0.75 -7.00
CA ALA A 102 2.91 0.21 -7.40
C ALA A 102 2.53 0.95 -8.69
N GLU A 103 1.96 0.26 -9.68
CA GLU A 103 1.49 0.88 -10.92
C GLU A 103 0.29 1.80 -10.69
N VAL A 104 -0.63 1.43 -9.79
CA VAL A 104 -1.72 2.32 -9.37
C VAL A 104 -1.16 3.59 -8.72
N LEU A 105 -0.22 3.44 -7.76
CA LEU A 105 0.41 4.59 -7.11
C LEU A 105 1.12 5.52 -8.09
N ARG A 106 1.81 4.96 -9.09
CA ARG A 106 2.46 5.74 -10.15
C ARG A 106 1.47 6.65 -10.91
N GLN A 107 0.21 6.22 -11.05
CA GLN A 107 -0.85 6.95 -11.76
C GLN A 107 -1.64 7.90 -10.85
N LEU A 108 -1.40 7.90 -9.54
CA LEU A 108 -2.08 8.81 -8.62
C LEU A 108 -1.44 10.20 -8.64
N PRO A 109 -2.23 11.25 -8.37
CA PRO A 109 -1.71 12.60 -8.27
C PRO A 109 -0.71 12.72 -7.11
N LEU A 110 0.30 13.59 -7.25
CA LEU A 110 1.27 13.85 -6.18
C LEU A 110 0.59 14.37 -4.89
N SER A 111 -0.57 14.98 -5.01
CA SER A 111 -1.44 15.35 -3.89
C SER A 111 -1.81 14.19 -2.97
N PHE A 112 -1.98 13.00 -3.53
CA PHE A 112 -2.29 11.79 -2.77
C PHE A 112 -1.20 11.49 -1.73
N PHE A 113 0.08 11.61 -2.12
CA PHE A 113 1.22 11.37 -1.24
C PHE A 113 1.40 12.46 -0.18
N GLY A 114 0.96 13.70 -0.44
CA GLY A 114 1.00 14.78 0.54
C GLY A 114 -0.07 14.67 1.64
N ASN A 115 -1.14 13.93 1.40
CA ASN A 115 -2.25 13.76 2.32
C ASN A 115 -2.26 12.42 3.06
N ARG A 116 -1.37 11.49 2.70
CA ARG A 116 -1.25 10.16 3.32
C ARG A 116 0.14 9.94 3.88
N ASP A 117 0.19 9.24 4.99
CA ASP A 117 1.44 8.78 5.58
C ASP A 117 2.09 7.73 4.67
N LEU A 118 3.36 7.96 4.28
CA LEU A 118 4.16 7.03 3.48
C LEU A 118 4.36 5.70 4.19
N THR A 119 4.47 5.70 5.51
CA THR A 119 4.58 4.49 6.34
C THR A 119 3.33 3.63 6.20
N ASP A 120 2.14 4.25 6.20
CA ASP A 120 0.87 3.55 5.99
C ASP A 120 0.77 2.93 4.59
N LEU A 121 1.20 3.66 3.55
CA LEU A 121 1.25 3.15 2.17
C LEU A 121 2.22 1.96 2.04
N THR A 122 3.43 2.09 2.59
CA THR A 122 4.43 1.03 2.59
C THR A 122 3.91 -0.21 3.34
N THR A 123 3.28 -0.02 4.49
CA THR A 123 2.65 -1.10 5.26
C THR A 123 1.55 -1.78 4.47
N THR A 124 0.74 -1.02 3.73
CA THR A 124 -0.32 -1.59 2.88
C THR A 124 0.25 -2.42 1.73
N ILE A 125 1.29 -1.92 1.03
CA ILE A 125 1.88 -2.63 -0.10
C ILE A 125 2.65 -3.88 0.34
N MET A 126 3.44 -3.78 1.40
CA MET A 126 4.33 -4.87 1.84
C MET A 126 3.65 -5.75 2.87
N GLY A 127 3.24 -5.20 4.01
CA GLY A 127 2.73 -5.93 5.16
C GLY A 127 1.33 -6.50 4.96
N ASP A 128 0.39 -5.71 4.43
CA ASP A 128 -0.96 -6.20 4.18
C ASP A 128 -0.94 -7.24 3.05
N THR A 129 -0.10 -7.06 2.01
CA THR A 129 0.06 -8.05 0.94
C THR A 129 0.65 -9.36 1.46
N GLU A 130 1.64 -9.33 2.37
CA GLU A 130 2.18 -10.53 3.02
C GLU A 130 1.11 -11.26 3.85
N THR A 131 0.28 -10.50 4.58
CA THR A 131 -0.81 -11.10 5.35
C THR A 131 -1.84 -11.78 4.45
N LEU A 132 -2.18 -11.16 3.32
CA LEU A 132 -3.05 -11.78 2.31
C LEU A 132 -2.41 -13.00 1.66
N GLU A 133 -1.10 -12.97 1.41
CA GLU A 133 -0.35 -14.11 0.89
C GLU A 133 -0.51 -15.32 1.83
N LYS A 134 -0.29 -15.15 3.14
CA LYS A 134 -0.52 -16.20 4.15
C LYS A 134 -1.98 -16.67 4.17
N ALA A 135 -2.92 -15.76 4.04
CA ALA A 135 -4.34 -16.11 4.05
C ALA A 135 -4.77 -16.92 2.81
N PHE A 136 -4.29 -16.57 1.63
CA PHE A 136 -4.64 -17.27 0.41
C PHE A 136 -3.87 -18.58 0.21
N SER A 137 -2.67 -18.72 0.80
CA SER A 137 -1.94 -19.98 0.78
C SER A 137 -2.44 -20.99 1.82
N HIS A 138 -2.99 -20.53 2.97
CA HIS A 138 -3.33 -21.43 4.08
C HIS A 138 -4.82 -21.48 4.39
N PHE A 139 -5.58 -20.39 4.28
CA PHE A 139 -6.91 -20.30 4.90
C PHE A 139 -8.06 -20.27 3.90
N TYR A 140 -8.09 -19.32 2.95
CA TYR A 140 -9.24 -19.11 2.08
C TYR A 140 -9.61 -20.30 1.19
N PRO A 141 -8.68 -20.91 0.42
CA PRO A 141 -9.03 -22.06 -0.40
C PRO A 141 -9.38 -23.29 0.43
N ALA A 142 -8.69 -23.50 1.57
CA ALA A 142 -9.00 -24.58 2.49
C ALA A 142 -10.40 -24.42 3.11
N MET A 143 -10.78 -23.19 3.50
CA MET A 143 -12.11 -22.88 4.03
C MET A 143 -13.23 -23.18 3.01
N HIS A 144 -13.09 -22.70 1.78
CA HIS A 144 -14.09 -22.98 0.75
C HIS A 144 -14.09 -24.46 0.35
N GLY A 145 -12.90 -25.08 0.30
CA GLY A 145 -12.75 -26.52 0.09
C GLY A 145 -13.43 -27.33 1.18
N ALA A 146 -13.27 -26.94 2.46
CA ALA A 146 -13.92 -27.58 3.59
C ALA A 146 -15.46 -27.51 3.51
N LEU A 147 -16.01 -26.33 3.20
CA LEU A 147 -17.47 -26.15 3.06
C LEU A 147 -18.05 -27.02 1.94
N ILE A 148 -17.41 -27.00 0.76
CA ILE A 148 -17.88 -27.78 -0.39
C ILE A 148 -17.72 -29.28 -0.14
N SER A 149 -16.57 -29.73 0.37
CA SER A 149 -16.36 -31.16 0.66
C SER A 149 -17.28 -31.67 1.75
N THR A 150 -17.51 -30.89 2.81
CA THR A 150 -18.48 -31.23 3.86
C THR A 150 -19.87 -31.37 3.29
N ALA A 151 -20.34 -30.47 2.43
CA ALA A 151 -21.64 -30.57 1.79
C ALA A 151 -21.77 -31.84 0.94
N LEU A 152 -20.72 -32.18 0.15
CA LEU A 152 -20.73 -33.41 -0.68
C LEU A 152 -20.73 -34.68 0.17
N ILE A 153 -19.87 -34.73 1.23
CA ILE A 153 -19.81 -35.88 2.14
C ILE A 153 -21.14 -36.02 2.89
N SER A 154 -21.73 -34.89 3.36
CA SER A 154 -23.01 -34.87 4.04
C SER A 154 -24.13 -35.41 3.16
N ALA A 155 -24.16 -35.06 1.86
CA ALA A 155 -25.14 -35.62 0.91
C ALA A 155 -24.97 -37.14 0.77
N GLY A 156 -23.77 -37.66 0.67
CA GLY A 156 -23.50 -39.11 0.66
C GLY A 156 -23.95 -39.81 1.94
N MET A 157 -23.72 -39.21 3.10
CA MET A 157 -24.15 -39.75 4.39
C MET A 157 -25.69 -39.77 4.52
N LEU A 158 -26.37 -38.72 4.04
CA LEU A 158 -27.85 -38.66 4.04
C LEU A 158 -28.49 -39.74 3.14
N LEU A 159 -27.84 -40.07 2.02
CA LEU A 159 -28.29 -41.14 1.13
C LEU A 159 -28.07 -42.53 1.72
N TYR A 160 -27.05 -42.70 2.58
CA TYR A 160 -26.73 -43.97 3.21
C TYR A 160 -27.66 -44.29 4.39
N ASP A 161 -27.72 -43.41 5.39
CA ASP A 161 -28.69 -43.43 6.49
C ASP A 161 -28.99 -42.01 6.98
N TRP A 162 -30.18 -41.51 6.61
CA TRP A 162 -30.58 -40.14 6.92
C TRP A 162 -30.71 -39.87 8.42
N ARG A 163 -31.07 -40.89 9.23
CA ARG A 163 -31.25 -40.76 10.69
C ARG A 163 -29.93 -40.52 11.39
N MET A 164 -28.93 -41.33 11.07
CA MET A 164 -27.58 -41.17 11.56
C MET A 164 -26.92 -39.88 11.05
N ALA A 165 -27.12 -39.57 9.77
CA ALA A 165 -26.61 -38.35 9.16
C ALA A 165 -27.21 -37.09 9.81
N LEU A 166 -28.51 -37.02 10.07
CA LEU A 166 -29.11 -35.89 10.78
C LEU A 166 -28.58 -35.75 12.22
N ALA A 167 -28.42 -36.87 12.95
CA ALA A 167 -27.86 -36.88 14.29
C ALA A 167 -26.42 -36.33 14.34
N LEU A 168 -25.67 -36.49 13.25
CA LEU A 168 -24.30 -36.00 13.12
C LEU A 168 -24.25 -34.53 12.62
N LEU A 169 -25.06 -34.17 11.61
CA LEU A 169 -24.89 -32.93 10.84
C LEU A 169 -25.58 -31.71 11.43
N TRP A 170 -26.58 -31.83 12.31
CA TRP A 170 -27.33 -30.68 12.83
C TRP A 170 -26.48 -29.64 13.55
N VAL A 171 -25.35 -30.07 14.15
CA VAL A 171 -24.40 -29.18 14.85
C VAL A 171 -23.60 -28.28 13.89
N VAL A 172 -23.46 -28.70 12.62
CA VAL A 172 -22.68 -27.97 11.63
C VAL A 172 -23.31 -26.60 11.30
N PRO A 173 -24.56 -26.51 10.84
CA PRO A 173 -25.19 -25.22 10.57
C PRO A 173 -25.34 -24.36 11.83
N ALA A 174 -25.55 -24.96 13.01
CA ALA A 174 -25.63 -24.22 14.26
C ALA A 174 -24.30 -23.59 14.65
N SER A 175 -23.17 -24.31 14.54
CA SER A 175 -21.83 -23.79 14.77
C SER A 175 -21.44 -22.71 13.76
N LEU A 176 -21.79 -22.90 12.48
CA LEU A 176 -21.57 -21.88 11.44
C LEU A 176 -22.36 -20.60 11.73
N LEU A 177 -23.61 -20.72 12.16
CA LEU A 177 -24.45 -19.59 12.55
C LEU A 177 -23.84 -18.83 13.73
N MET A 178 -23.33 -19.55 14.74
CA MET A 178 -22.67 -18.94 15.91
C MET A 178 -21.47 -18.08 15.50
N VAL A 179 -20.59 -18.59 14.65
CA VAL A 179 -19.44 -17.84 14.13
C VAL A 179 -19.89 -16.70 13.21
N TYR A 180 -20.91 -16.89 12.39
CA TYR A 180 -21.45 -15.84 11.54
C TYR A 180 -22.01 -14.66 12.34
N LEU A 181 -22.71 -14.92 13.43
CA LEU A 181 -23.27 -13.88 14.30
C LEU A 181 -22.17 -13.08 15.02
N SER A 182 -21.03 -13.69 15.36
CA SER A 182 -19.90 -13.01 16.01
C SER A 182 -19.14 -12.05 15.08
N ARG A 183 -19.25 -12.22 13.74
CA ARG A 183 -18.48 -11.50 12.72
C ARG A 183 -18.45 -9.97 12.89
N ARG A 184 -19.61 -9.37 13.24
CA ARG A 184 -19.69 -7.91 13.41
C ARG A 184 -18.86 -7.41 14.59
N MET A 185 -18.92 -8.13 15.71
CA MET A 185 -18.14 -7.77 16.91
C MET A 185 -16.67 -8.00 16.66
N GLU A 186 -16.31 -9.09 16.03
CA GLU A 186 -14.93 -9.44 15.70
C GLU A 186 -14.28 -8.39 14.78
N LYS A 187 -14.95 -8.00 13.67
CA LYS A 187 -14.48 -6.89 12.83
C LYS A 187 -14.32 -5.58 13.59
N ARG A 188 -15.18 -5.30 14.56
CA ARG A 188 -15.07 -4.10 15.41
C ARG A 188 -13.82 -4.16 16.30
N HIS A 189 -13.54 -5.30 16.91
CA HIS A 189 -12.33 -5.51 17.72
C HIS A 189 -11.06 -5.39 16.87
N ILE A 190 -11.03 -6.02 15.69
CA ILE A 190 -9.91 -5.93 14.75
C ILE A 190 -9.64 -4.49 14.33
N LYS A 191 -10.68 -3.75 13.92
CA LYS A 191 -10.54 -2.32 13.55
C LYS A 191 -10.02 -1.47 14.71
N LYS A 192 -10.53 -1.69 15.93
CA LYS A 192 -10.07 -0.98 17.13
C LYS A 192 -8.61 -1.28 17.43
N SER A 193 -8.21 -2.56 17.45
CA SER A 193 -6.82 -2.97 17.67
C SER A 193 -5.87 -2.40 16.61
N LEU A 194 -6.29 -2.27 15.35
CA LEU A 194 -5.48 -1.62 14.31
C LEU A 194 -5.25 -0.13 14.61
N VAL A 195 -6.28 0.58 15.07
CA VAL A 195 -6.17 2.01 15.41
C VAL A 195 -5.23 2.23 16.60
N THR A 196 -5.38 1.44 17.68
CA THR A 196 -4.52 1.59 18.88
C THR A 196 -3.08 1.17 18.59
N ARG A 197 -2.85 0.13 17.78
CA ARG A 197 -1.50 -0.26 17.35
C ARG A 197 -0.83 0.82 16.50
N ARG A 198 -1.56 1.48 15.59
CA ARG A 198 -1.03 2.62 14.83
C ARG A 198 -0.63 3.76 15.76
N ALA A 199 -1.52 4.17 16.66
CA ALA A 199 -1.22 5.23 17.61
C ALA A 199 0.01 4.94 18.48
N ALA A 200 0.26 3.66 18.82
CA ALA A 200 1.48 3.25 19.52
C ALA A 200 2.72 3.30 18.60
N THR A 201 2.58 2.89 17.32
CA THR A 201 3.67 2.96 16.33
C THR A 201 4.05 4.41 16.03
N ASP A 202 3.06 5.29 15.82
CA ASP A 202 3.26 6.72 15.58
C ASP A 202 3.97 7.38 16.77
N ALA A 203 3.57 7.05 18.01
CA ALA A 203 4.24 7.55 19.22
C ALA A 203 5.68 7.04 19.35
N MET A 204 5.96 5.79 18.96
CA MET A 204 7.32 5.26 18.92
C MET A 204 8.17 6.00 17.89
N GLN A 205 7.63 6.24 16.70
CA GLN A 205 8.31 6.98 15.65
C GLN A 205 8.60 8.42 16.10
N GLU A 206 7.62 9.13 16.68
CA GLU A 206 7.80 10.47 17.24
C GLU A 206 8.93 10.52 18.28
N VAL A 207 8.97 9.55 19.21
CA VAL A 207 10.04 9.46 20.22
C VAL A 207 11.41 9.25 19.58
N LEU A 208 11.50 8.47 18.50
CA LEU A 208 12.76 8.23 17.80
C LEU A 208 13.21 9.44 16.98
N GLU A 209 12.31 10.06 16.23
CA GLU A 209 12.59 11.23 15.41
C GLU A 209 12.96 12.46 16.25
N CYS A 210 12.23 12.70 17.35
CA CYS A 210 12.44 13.82 18.25
C CYS A 210 13.38 13.49 19.44
N ALA A 211 14.15 12.39 19.37
CA ALA A 211 15.01 11.97 20.48
C ALA A 211 16.04 13.04 20.91
N PRO A 212 16.70 13.80 20.00
CA PRO A 212 17.59 14.89 20.37
C PRO A 212 16.88 16.00 21.16
N GLU A 213 15.71 16.44 20.69
CA GLU A 213 14.90 17.50 21.29
C GLU A 213 14.35 17.09 22.65
N ILE A 214 13.86 15.83 22.76
CA ILE A 214 13.36 15.26 24.01
C ILE A 214 14.48 15.24 25.08
N LYS A 215 15.72 14.90 24.67
CA LYS A 215 16.90 14.93 25.54
C LYS A 215 17.30 16.36 25.89
N ALA A 216 17.37 17.26 24.91
CA ALA A 216 17.74 18.65 25.11
C ALA A 216 16.78 19.38 26.06
N CYS A 217 15.48 19.08 25.95
CA CYS A 217 14.45 19.65 26.80
C CYS A 217 14.23 18.89 28.12
N ASN A 218 14.99 17.82 28.39
CA ASN A 218 14.85 16.95 29.58
C ASN A 218 13.43 16.40 29.80
N GLN A 219 12.75 16.05 28.70
CA GLN A 219 11.35 15.58 28.72
C GLN A 219 11.22 14.04 28.60
N LYS A 220 12.33 13.29 28.72
CA LYS A 220 12.35 11.82 28.53
C LYS A 220 11.27 11.10 29.32
N ALA A 221 11.11 11.43 30.61
CA ALA A 221 10.17 10.73 31.50
C ALA A 221 8.71 10.87 31.01
N ARG A 222 8.33 12.08 30.54
CA ARG A 222 6.98 12.36 30.03
C ARG A 222 6.68 11.56 28.74
N TYR A 223 7.58 11.63 27.76
CA TYR A 223 7.36 10.95 26.47
C TYR A 223 7.38 9.43 26.61
N ILE A 224 8.27 8.86 27.43
CA ILE A 224 8.28 7.42 27.69
C ILE A 224 7.01 6.99 28.44
N ALA A 225 6.50 7.79 29.38
CA ALA A 225 5.25 7.47 30.06
C ALA A 225 4.04 7.48 29.10
N ASP A 226 3.96 8.45 28.17
CA ASP A 226 2.90 8.47 27.14
C ASP A 226 3.03 7.28 26.17
N LEU A 227 4.23 6.97 25.72
CA LEU A 227 4.50 5.80 24.86
C LEU A 227 4.06 4.50 25.55
N ASN A 228 4.45 4.29 26.82
CA ASN A 228 4.06 3.10 27.58
C ASN A 228 2.54 3.01 27.70
N ARG A 229 1.86 4.11 28.02
CA ARG A 229 0.39 4.14 28.08
C ARG A 229 -0.26 3.72 26.77
N ARG A 230 0.23 4.19 25.60
CA ARG A 230 -0.29 3.81 24.27
C ARG A 230 0.01 2.37 23.94
N LEU A 231 1.18 1.85 24.33
CA LEU A 231 1.53 0.44 24.19
C LEU A 231 0.62 -0.45 25.04
N ASP A 232 0.36 -0.07 26.31
CA ASP A 232 -0.54 -0.79 27.21
C ASP A 232 -1.98 -0.80 26.66
N GLU A 233 -2.47 0.33 26.13
CA GLU A 233 -3.78 0.42 25.49
C GLU A 233 -3.88 -0.52 24.28
N ALA A 234 -2.85 -0.55 23.42
CA ALA A 234 -2.79 -1.43 22.24
C ALA A 234 -2.73 -2.91 22.64
N GLU A 235 -1.96 -3.24 23.68
CA GLU A 235 -1.87 -4.59 24.24
C GLU A 235 -3.22 -5.04 24.80
N GLN A 236 -3.85 -4.23 25.64
CA GLN A 236 -5.16 -4.57 26.24
C GLN A 236 -6.25 -4.75 25.17
N ASP A 237 -6.30 -3.91 24.15
CA ASP A 237 -7.27 -4.05 23.06
C ASP A 237 -6.99 -5.31 22.23
N THR A 238 -5.72 -5.68 22.04
CA THR A 238 -5.34 -6.93 21.38
C THR A 238 -5.76 -8.14 22.22
N ILE A 239 -5.43 -8.15 23.52
CA ILE A 239 -5.82 -9.25 24.44
C ILE A 239 -7.34 -9.42 24.49
N ARG A 240 -8.11 -8.34 24.58
CA ARG A 240 -9.58 -8.42 24.60
C ARG A 240 -10.14 -8.97 23.29
N GLY A 241 -9.57 -8.57 22.15
CA GLY A 241 -9.93 -9.10 20.83
C GLY A 241 -9.65 -10.59 20.72
N GLU A 242 -8.45 -11.02 21.07
CA GLU A 242 -8.02 -12.43 21.03
C GLU A 242 -8.84 -13.32 21.97
N LEU A 243 -9.12 -12.86 23.20
CA LEU A 243 -9.96 -13.59 24.14
C LEU A 243 -11.40 -13.74 23.62
N PHE A 244 -11.96 -12.69 23.02
CA PHE A 244 -13.30 -12.78 22.42
C PHE A 244 -13.31 -13.79 21.27
N THR A 245 -12.38 -13.68 20.32
CA THR A 245 -12.26 -14.59 19.17
C THR A 245 -12.02 -16.02 19.62
N GLY A 246 -11.07 -16.24 20.53
CA GLY A 246 -10.75 -17.54 21.08
C GLY A 246 -11.95 -18.18 21.78
N SER A 247 -12.71 -17.41 22.56
CA SER A 247 -13.92 -17.89 23.24
C SER A 247 -14.99 -18.34 22.26
N VAL A 248 -15.26 -17.54 21.21
CA VAL A 248 -16.26 -17.91 20.17
C VAL A 248 -15.83 -19.15 19.40
N VAL A 249 -14.56 -19.19 18.97
CA VAL A 249 -14.02 -20.35 18.24
C VAL A 249 -14.06 -21.62 19.08
N THR A 250 -13.60 -21.54 20.32
CA THR A 250 -13.59 -22.71 21.24
C THR A 250 -15.02 -23.19 21.53
N ALA A 251 -15.96 -22.25 21.74
CA ALA A 251 -17.37 -22.59 21.92
C ALA A 251 -17.95 -23.29 20.67
N ALA A 252 -17.70 -22.76 19.46
CA ALA A 252 -18.16 -23.37 18.21
C ALA A 252 -17.56 -24.76 17.98
N GLN A 253 -16.25 -24.93 18.23
CA GLN A 253 -15.58 -26.23 18.14
C GLN A 253 -16.08 -27.24 19.18
N SER A 254 -16.34 -26.78 20.42
CA SER A 254 -16.93 -27.62 21.46
C SER A 254 -18.36 -28.04 21.12
N PHE A 255 -19.12 -27.12 20.51
CA PHE A 255 -20.46 -27.42 20.06
C PHE A 255 -20.50 -28.48 18.94
N LEU A 256 -19.53 -28.47 18.01
CA LEU A 256 -19.38 -29.53 17.01
C LEU A 256 -19.26 -30.93 17.65
N LYS A 257 -18.55 -31.03 18.78
CA LYS A 257 -18.34 -32.32 19.47
C LYS A 257 -19.66 -32.92 20.03
N LEU A 258 -20.68 -32.09 20.29
CA LEU A 258 -22.03 -32.58 20.67
C LEU A 258 -22.63 -33.46 19.59
N GLY A 259 -22.28 -33.25 18.33
CA GLY A 259 -22.71 -34.10 17.23
C GLY A 259 -22.24 -35.55 17.34
N ILE A 260 -21.04 -35.79 17.95
CA ILE A 260 -20.57 -37.13 18.24
C ILE A 260 -21.48 -37.79 19.29
N ALA A 261 -21.81 -37.07 20.36
CA ALA A 261 -22.69 -37.57 21.42
C ALA A 261 -24.08 -37.94 20.89
N THR A 262 -24.68 -37.06 20.05
CA THR A 262 -26.00 -37.35 19.42
C THR A 262 -25.90 -38.50 18.44
N THR A 263 -24.79 -38.66 17.69
CA THR A 263 -24.55 -39.80 16.80
C THR A 263 -24.46 -41.12 17.58
N VAL A 264 -23.71 -41.11 18.71
CA VAL A 264 -23.62 -42.29 19.58
C VAL A 264 -24.97 -42.67 20.15
N LEU A 265 -25.73 -41.70 20.70
CA LEU A 265 -27.05 -41.95 21.27
C LEU A 265 -28.02 -42.52 20.23
N THR A 266 -28.09 -41.90 19.07
CA THR A 266 -28.95 -42.35 17.97
C THR A 266 -28.53 -43.74 17.46
N GLY A 267 -27.21 -43.95 17.31
CA GLY A 267 -26.66 -45.24 16.86
C GLY A 267 -26.99 -46.38 17.80
N VAL A 268 -26.82 -46.20 19.12
CA VAL A 268 -27.17 -47.20 20.15
C VAL A 268 -28.67 -47.48 20.14
N LEU A 269 -29.51 -46.45 20.02
CA LEU A 269 -30.97 -46.63 19.91
C LEU A 269 -31.37 -47.42 18.67
N LEU A 270 -30.76 -47.14 17.50
CA LEU A 270 -31.05 -47.88 16.27
C LEU A 270 -30.53 -49.32 16.30
N MET A 271 -29.36 -49.54 16.90
CA MET A 271 -28.80 -50.88 17.10
C MET A 271 -29.67 -51.70 18.05
N SER A 272 -30.18 -51.13 19.15
CA SER A 272 -31.06 -51.83 20.09
C SER A 272 -32.41 -52.24 19.46
N ARG A 273 -32.84 -51.55 18.39
CA ARG A 273 -34.05 -51.89 17.59
C ARG A 273 -33.76 -52.89 16.47
N GLY A 274 -32.50 -53.21 16.21
CA GLY A 274 -32.08 -54.06 15.09
C GLY A 274 -32.05 -53.35 13.73
N ASP A 275 -32.24 -52.00 13.71
CA ASP A 275 -32.33 -51.20 12.49
C ASP A 275 -30.95 -50.80 11.93
N LEU A 276 -29.89 -50.96 12.73
CA LEU A 276 -28.51 -50.59 12.36
C LEU A 276 -27.54 -51.66 12.85
N SER A 277 -26.58 -52.04 11.99
CA SER A 277 -25.52 -52.96 12.38
C SER A 277 -24.29 -52.18 12.94
N LEU A 278 -23.42 -52.91 13.64
CA LEU A 278 -22.22 -52.32 14.31
C LEU A 278 -21.31 -51.61 13.32
N ILE A 279 -21.08 -52.16 12.12
CA ILE A 279 -20.11 -51.62 11.15
C ILE A 279 -20.56 -50.26 10.61
N PRO A 280 -21.78 -50.05 10.09
CA PRO A 280 -22.25 -48.71 9.75
C PRO A 280 -22.21 -47.72 10.90
N PHE A 281 -22.51 -48.12 12.12
CA PHE A 281 -22.38 -47.27 13.30
C PHE A 281 -20.95 -46.77 13.49
N LEU A 282 -19.96 -47.69 13.47
CA LEU A 282 -18.53 -47.29 13.56
C LEU A 282 -18.10 -46.41 12.39
N MET A 283 -18.60 -46.66 11.19
CA MET A 283 -18.30 -45.80 10.03
C MET A 283 -18.82 -44.38 10.23
N PHE A 284 -20.01 -44.19 10.77
CA PHE A 284 -20.52 -42.85 11.09
C PHE A 284 -19.68 -42.14 12.15
N LEU A 285 -19.16 -42.85 13.17
CA LEU A 285 -18.27 -42.27 14.18
C LEU A 285 -16.93 -41.83 13.59
N ILE A 286 -16.36 -42.64 12.71
CA ILE A 286 -15.11 -42.26 12.01
C ILE A 286 -15.37 -41.09 11.04
N ALA A 287 -16.48 -41.13 10.30
CA ALA A 287 -16.86 -40.06 9.40
C ALA A 287 -17.14 -38.75 10.13
N ALA A 288 -17.62 -38.76 11.38
CA ALA A 288 -17.81 -37.58 12.21
C ALA A 288 -16.52 -36.77 12.37
N THR A 289 -15.40 -37.44 12.67
CA THR A 289 -14.12 -36.76 12.81
C THR A 289 -13.67 -36.12 11.50
N ARG A 290 -13.90 -36.80 10.36
CA ARG A 290 -13.54 -36.32 9.02
C ARG A 290 -14.41 -35.15 8.54
N VAL A 291 -15.64 -35.03 9.01
CA VAL A 291 -16.54 -33.89 8.73
C VAL A 291 -16.19 -32.72 9.63
N TYR A 292 -15.91 -32.95 10.91
CA TYR A 292 -15.69 -31.86 11.87
C TYR A 292 -14.29 -31.24 11.82
N ASP A 293 -13.24 -32.01 11.49
CA ASP A 293 -11.86 -31.52 11.45
C ASP A 293 -11.66 -30.34 10.47
N PRO A 294 -12.14 -30.38 9.19
CA PRO A 294 -12.03 -29.26 8.28
C PRO A 294 -12.81 -28.02 8.74
N ILE A 295 -13.98 -28.22 9.38
CA ILE A 295 -14.81 -27.12 9.90
C ILE A 295 -14.17 -26.53 11.14
N GLY A 296 -13.63 -27.35 12.04
CA GLY A 296 -12.90 -26.90 13.22
C GLY A 296 -11.66 -26.09 12.85
N SER A 297 -10.89 -26.53 11.84
CA SER A 297 -9.78 -25.77 11.26
C SER A 297 -10.25 -24.46 10.65
N MET A 298 -11.38 -24.45 9.95
CA MET A 298 -11.97 -23.23 9.41
C MET A 298 -12.29 -22.23 10.52
N PHE A 299 -12.90 -22.66 11.63
CA PHE A 299 -13.18 -21.78 12.77
C PHE A 299 -11.91 -21.22 13.40
N ALA A 300 -10.87 -22.02 13.58
CA ALA A 300 -9.58 -21.57 14.11
C ALA A 300 -8.93 -20.45 13.26
N ASN A 301 -9.23 -20.42 11.97
CA ASN A 301 -8.65 -19.43 11.04
C ASN A 301 -9.60 -18.26 10.72
N MET A 302 -10.81 -18.20 11.33
CA MET A 302 -11.78 -17.15 11.01
C MET A 302 -11.31 -15.75 11.36
N ALA A 303 -10.57 -15.57 12.46
CA ALA A 303 -9.97 -14.29 12.82
C ALA A 303 -9.03 -13.77 11.72
N ALA A 304 -8.17 -14.63 11.19
CA ALA A 304 -7.28 -14.30 10.09
C ALA A 304 -8.05 -13.93 8.81
N VAL A 305 -9.15 -14.63 8.53
CA VAL A 305 -10.04 -14.33 7.39
C VAL A 305 -10.68 -12.94 7.54
N PHE A 306 -11.21 -12.61 8.72
CA PHE A 306 -11.83 -11.28 8.97
C PHE A 306 -10.79 -10.15 8.95
N ALA A 307 -9.58 -10.40 9.48
CA ALA A 307 -8.49 -9.46 9.38
C ALA A 307 -8.07 -9.18 7.93
N CYS A 308 -8.11 -10.19 7.06
CA CYS A 308 -7.84 -10.02 5.64
C CYS A 308 -8.91 -9.21 4.91
N GLU A 309 -10.18 -9.34 5.28
CA GLU A 309 -11.26 -8.52 4.69
C GLU A 309 -10.99 -7.02 4.90
N VAL A 310 -10.53 -6.62 6.10
CA VAL A 310 -10.18 -5.22 6.40
C VAL A 310 -8.99 -4.75 5.54
N ARG A 311 -8.00 -5.60 5.32
CA ARG A 311 -6.84 -5.27 4.48
C ARG A 311 -7.20 -5.17 3.00
N ILE A 312 -8.08 -6.03 2.53
CA ILE A 312 -8.63 -5.97 1.16
C ILE A 312 -9.40 -4.66 0.96
N GLU A 313 -10.24 -4.26 1.94
CA GLU A 313 -10.97 -2.98 1.90
C GLU A 313 -10.00 -1.79 1.73
N ARG A 314 -8.87 -1.77 2.47
CA ARG A 314 -7.83 -0.73 2.34
C ARG A 314 -7.16 -0.71 0.97
N MET A 315 -6.81 -1.87 0.42
CA MET A 315 -6.21 -1.95 -0.92
C MET A 315 -7.18 -1.47 -1.99
N GLN A 316 -8.46 -1.84 -1.88
CA GLN A 316 -9.52 -1.39 -2.79
C GLN A 316 -9.73 0.12 -2.71
N GLU A 317 -9.58 0.73 -1.53
CA GLU A 317 -9.63 2.16 -1.35
C GLU A 317 -8.54 2.85 -2.18
N ILE A 318 -7.28 2.39 -2.09
CA ILE A 318 -6.17 2.91 -2.92
C ILE A 318 -6.44 2.68 -4.42
N GLU A 319 -6.92 1.50 -4.81
CA GLU A 319 -7.22 1.18 -6.20
C GLU A 319 -8.39 2.00 -6.79
N SER A 320 -9.30 2.49 -5.95
CA SER A 320 -10.47 3.28 -6.35
C SER A 320 -10.20 4.79 -6.43
N GLU A 321 -9.03 5.25 -5.97
CA GLU A 321 -8.64 6.65 -6.04
C GLU A 321 -8.61 7.17 -7.48
N LYS A 322 -8.95 8.44 -7.64
CA LYS A 322 -8.99 9.08 -8.95
C LYS A 322 -7.58 9.19 -9.53
N ARG A 323 -7.35 8.54 -10.66
CA ARG A 323 -6.06 8.56 -11.36
C ARG A 323 -5.92 9.81 -12.20
N MET A 324 -4.69 10.29 -12.30
CA MET A 324 -4.32 11.32 -13.27
C MET A 324 -4.15 10.68 -14.64
N THR A 325 -5.24 10.58 -15.37
CA THR A 325 -5.22 10.13 -16.77
C THR A 325 -5.27 11.32 -17.70
N GLY A 326 -4.74 11.20 -18.89
CA GLY A 326 -4.74 12.25 -19.89
C GLY A 326 -4.06 11.80 -21.19
N MET A 327 -3.86 12.75 -22.12
CA MET A 327 -3.13 12.52 -23.35
C MET A 327 -1.65 12.25 -23.04
N THR A 328 -1.14 11.11 -23.49
CA THR A 328 0.28 10.75 -23.34
C THR A 328 1.19 11.42 -24.36
N GLU A 329 0.60 11.86 -25.46
CA GLU A 329 1.26 12.65 -26.50
C GLU A 329 0.49 13.95 -26.69
N TYR A 330 1.18 15.07 -26.61
CA TYR A 330 0.64 16.40 -26.87
C TYR A 330 1.76 17.30 -27.38
N ASP A 331 1.41 18.25 -28.22
CA ASP A 331 2.34 19.20 -28.83
C ASP A 331 1.92 20.62 -28.42
N PRO A 332 2.58 21.24 -27.43
CA PRO A 332 2.25 22.59 -26.98
C PRO A 332 2.77 23.63 -27.98
N ASP A 333 1.98 24.66 -28.28
CA ASP A 333 2.40 25.82 -29.08
C ASP A 333 3.23 26.78 -28.21
N GLY A 334 4.53 26.46 -28.09
CA GLY A 334 5.44 27.13 -27.17
C GLY A 334 5.31 26.61 -25.71
N TYR A 335 5.88 27.36 -24.76
CA TYR A 335 5.97 26.95 -23.36
C TYR A 335 5.50 28.03 -22.38
N ASP A 336 4.61 28.92 -22.79
CA ASP A 336 3.94 29.87 -21.88
C ASP A 336 3.11 29.12 -20.86
N ILE A 337 3.22 29.47 -19.57
CA ILE A 337 2.33 28.98 -18.53
C ILE A 337 1.26 30.05 -18.28
N ARG A 338 -0.02 29.72 -18.50
CA ARG A 338 -1.13 30.63 -18.30
C ARG A 338 -2.11 30.13 -17.26
N PHE A 339 -2.39 30.94 -16.26
CA PHE A 339 -3.44 30.76 -15.28
C PHE A 339 -4.66 31.59 -15.70
N GLU A 340 -5.82 30.96 -15.78
CA GLU A 340 -7.09 31.59 -16.18
C GLU A 340 -8.14 31.33 -15.09
N HIS A 341 -8.45 32.37 -14.30
CA HIS A 341 -9.45 32.35 -13.22
C HIS A 341 -9.31 31.14 -12.24
N VAL A 342 -8.10 30.82 -11.85
CA VAL A 342 -7.79 29.62 -11.06
C VAL A 342 -8.18 29.81 -9.62
N THR A 343 -9.08 28.94 -9.14
CA THR A 343 -9.44 28.78 -7.72
C THR A 343 -9.03 27.40 -7.25
N PHE A 344 -8.41 27.32 -6.06
CA PHE A 344 -7.92 26.06 -5.51
C PHE A 344 -7.96 26.02 -3.98
N ALA A 345 -8.35 24.85 -3.43
CA ALA A 345 -8.30 24.52 -2.02
C ALA A 345 -7.70 23.12 -1.79
N TYR A 346 -6.88 22.95 -0.75
CA TYR A 346 -6.40 21.62 -0.34
C TYR A 346 -7.48 20.82 0.40
N ARG A 347 -8.39 21.52 1.08
CA ARG A 347 -9.54 20.95 1.81
C ARG A 347 -10.79 21.75 1.45
N GLU A 348 -11.93 21.10 1.51
CA GLU A 348 -13.22 21.78 1.31
C GLU A 348 -13.32 23.01 2.24
N LYS A 349 -13.70 24.16 1.67
CA LYS A 349 -13.93 25.46 2.33
C LYS A 349 -12.71 26.30 2.73
N GLU A 350 -11.49 25.93 2.33
CA GLU A 350 -10.30 26.74 2.60
C GLU A 350 -9.57 27.08 1.30
N ASP A 351 -10.10 28.04 0.53
CA ASP A 351 -9.48 28.48 -0.72
C ASP A 351 -8.13 29.10 -0.48
N VAL A 352 -7.10 28.46 -1.02
CA VAL A 352 -5.70 28.91 -0.99
C VAL A 352 -5.41 29.84 -2.17
N LEU A 353 -6.01 29.58 -3.35
CA LEU A 353 -6.02 30.50 -4.49
C LEU A 353 -7.45 30.85 -4.84
N ARG A 354 -7.67 32.14 -5.20
CA ARG A 354 -8.99 32.71 -5.47
C ARG A 354 -8.91 33.57 -6.71
N ASP A 355 -9.45 33.07 -7.82
CA ASP A 355 -9.56 33.82 -9.10
C ASP A 355 -8.18 34.32 -9.57
N VAL A 356 -7.16 33.45 -9.57
CA VAL A 356 -5.79 33.80 -9.93
C VAL A 356 -5.63 33.74 -11.45
N SER A 357 -5.18 34.84 -12.05
CA SER A 357 -4.91 34.94 -13.47
C SER A 357 -3.58 35.64 -13.71
N PHE A 358 -2.67 34.99 -14.42
CA PHE A 358 -1.38 35.54 -14.89
C PHE A 358 -0.79 34.67 -15.99
N THR A 359 0.24 35.19 -16.67
CA THR A 359 0.99 34.42 -17.68
C THR A 359 2.48 34.53 -17.40
N ALA A 360 3.15 33.39 -17.25
CA ALA A 360 4.61 33.30 -17.28
C ALA A 360 5.05 32.98 -18.71
N LYS A 361 5.69 33.95 -19.36
CA LYS A 361 6.05 33.88 -20.79
C LYS A 361 7.33 33.08 -21.02
N GLN A 362 7.38 32.42 -22.15
CA GLN A 362 8.59 31.72 -22.61
C GLN A 362 9.75 32.73 -22.77
N GLY A 363 10.95 32.27 -22.38
CA GLY A 363 12.16 33.08 -22.39
C GLY A 363 12.23 34.15 -21.30
N GLN A 364 11.29 34.16 -20.34
CA GLN A 364 11.24 35.11 -19.24
C GLN A 364 11.26 34.43 -17.88
N VAL A 365 11.80 35.14 -16.91
CA VAL A 365 11.76 34.77 -15.49
C VAL A 365 10.58 35.46 -14.82
N THR A 366 9.59 34.69 -14.39
CA THR A 366 8.44 35.17 -13.61
C THR A 366 8.63 34.81 -12.14
N ALA A 367 8.70 35.80 -11.27
CA ALA A 367 8.85 35.62 -9.83
C ALA A 367 7.49 35.68 -9.11
N LEU A 368 7.13 34.62 -8.39
CA LEU A 368 6.01 34.59 -7.43
C LEU A 368 6.50 35.15 -6.09
N VAL A 369 5.93 36.26 -5.66
CA VAL A 369 6.32 36.99 -4.44
C VAL A 369 5.10 37.17 -3.55
N GLY A 370 5.28 37.38 -2.27
CA GLY A 370 4.19 37.67 -1.33
C GLY A 370 4.44 37.08 0.06
N PRO A 371 3.57 37.35 1.04
CA PRO A 371 3.69 36.84 2.40
C PRO A 371 3.61 35.32 2.45
N SER A 372 4.08 34.75 3.57
CA SER A 372 3.89 33.32 3.82
C SER A 372 2.40 32.98 3.83
N GLY A 373 2.04 31.82 3.23
CA GLY A 373 0.62 31.44 3.05
C GLY A 373 -0.11 32.16 1.91
N GLY A 374 0.57 33.02 1.13
CA GLY A 374 -0.05 33.76 -0.01
C GLY A 374 -0.43 32.91 -1.23
N GLY A 375 -0.08 31.61 -1.27
CA GLY A 375 -0.43 30.69 -2.36
C GLY A 375 0.67 30.47 -3.41
N LYS A 376 1.90 30.99 -3.20
CA LYS A 376 3.03 30.91 -4.17
C LYS A 376 3.39 29.46 -4.55
N SER A 377 3.68 28.62 -3.56
CA SER A 377 4.06 27.22 -3.78
C SER A 377 2.89 26.41 -4.33
N THR A 378 1.65 26.79 -3.99
CA THR A 378 0.44 26.19 -4.55
C THR A 378 0.32 26.49 -6.04
N ALA A 379 0.55 27.74 -6.47
CA ALA A 379 0.55 28.10 -7.88
C ALA A 379 1.62 27.35 -8.67
N ALA A 380 2.85 27.24 -8.16
CA ALA A 380 3.92 26.46 -8.81
C ALA A 380 3.54 24.97 -8.94
N LYS A 381 2.94 24.40 -7.89
CA LYS A 381 2.49 22.99 -7.89
C LYS A 381 1.33 22.74 -8.87
N LEU A 382 0.41 23.71 -9.03
CA LEU A 382 -0.66 23.65 -10.04
C LEU A 382 -0.09 23.78 -11.46
N ALA A 383 0.94 24.61 -11.68
CA ALA A 383 1.62 24.72 -12.98
C ALA A 383 2.19 23.36 -13.43
N ALA A 384 2.72 22.57 -12.50
CA ALA A 384 3.24 21.22 -12.75
C ALA A 384 2.17 20.12 -12.65
N ARG A 385 0.89 20.47 -12.51
CA ARG A 385 -0.21 19.54 -12.31
C ARG A 385 0.01 18.55 -11.16
N PHE A 386 0.56 19.01 -10.02
CA PHE A 386 0.57 18.17 -8.80
C PHE A 386 -0.82 18.06 -8.19
N TRP A 387 -1.69 19.02 -8.52
CA TRP A 387 -3.12 19.06 -8.26
C TRP A 387 -3.83 19.62 -9.49
N ASP A 388 -5.08 19.28 -9.67
CA ASP A 388 -5.98 19.94 -10.61
C ASP A 388 -6.68 21.11 -9.89
N PRO A 389 -6.92 22.27 -10.54
CA PRO A 389 -7.67 23.37 -9.94
C PRO A 389 -9.13 22.98 -9.69
N ALA A 390 -9.77 23.62 -8.69
CA ALA A 390 -11.20 23.44 -8.43
C ALA A 390 -12.05 24.19 -9.48
N GLU A 391 -11.61 25.40 -9.88
CA GLU A 391 -12.22 26.22 -10.92
C GLU A 391 -11.13 26.90 -11.74
N GLY A 392 -11.44 27.24 -12.97
CA GLY A 392 -10.50 27.82 -13.91
C GLY A 392 -9.60 26.79 -14.58
N THR A 393 -8.60 27.27 -15.33
CA THR A 393 -7.67 26.40 -16.07
C THR A 393 -6.24 26.86 -15.95
N VAL A 394 -5.30 25.89 -15.94
CA VAL A 394 -3.87 26.14 -16.13
C VAL A 394 -3.48 25.56 -17.48
N ARG A 395 -2.81 26.37 -18.32
CA ARG A 395 -2.38 25.94 -19.66
C ARG A 395 -0.86 26.00 -19.81
N LEU A 396 -0.33 25.05 -20.56
CA LEU A 396 1.05 25.07 -21.06
C LEU A 396 1.01 25.11 -22.60
N GLY A 397 1.55 26.18 -23.20
CA GLY A 397 1.53 26.32 -24.65
C GLY A 397 0.12 26.19 -25.25
N GLY A 398 -0.89 26.81 -24.60
CA GLY A 398 -2.30 26.77 -25.01
C GLY A 398 -3.06 25.51 -24.62
N VAL A 399 -2.38 24.40 -24.23
CA VAL A 399 -3.01 23.13 -23.84
C VAL A 399 -3.36 23.14 -22.36
N ASP A 400 -4.60 22.77 -22.01
CA ASP A 400 -5.02 22.60 -20.61
C ASP A 400 -4.26 21.43 -19.96
N VAL A 401 -3.46 21.71 -18.92
CA VAL A 401 -2.62 20.71 -18.26
C VAL A 401 -3.44 19.58 -17.62
N SER A 402 -4.70 19.82 -17.25
CA SER A 402 -5.59 18.81 -16.67
C SER A 402 -5.97 17.69 -17.65
N THR A 403 -5.80 17.92 -18.96
CA THR A 403 -6.09 16.94 -20.01
C THR A 403 -4.89 16.10 -20.43
N VAL A 404 -3.66 16.44 -19.95
CA VAL A 404 -2.41 15.77 -20.31
C VAL A 404 -2.01 14.79 -19.22
N ASP A 405 -1.51 13.61 -19.57
CA ASP A 405 -0.95 12.66 -18.59
C ASP A 405 0.17 13.32 -17.76
N GLY A 406 0.21 13.07 -16.45
CA GLY A 406 1.15 13.75 -15.55
C GLY A 406 2.62 13.49 -15.89
N GLU A 407 2.98 12.28 -16.33
CA GLU A 407 4.35 11.98 -16.74
C GLU A 407 4.71 12.61 -18.07
N ALA A 408 3.76 12.65 -19.02
CA ALA A 408 3.93 13.33 -20.30
C ALA A 408 4.11 14.83 -20.10
N LEU A 409 3.33 15.45 -19.22
CA LEU A 409 3.47 16.86 -18.86
C LEU A 409 4.85 17.15 -18.23
N LEU A 410 5.23 16.37 -17.23
CA LEU A 410 6.47 16.56 -16.46
C LEU A 410 7.74 16.33 -17.28
N LYS A 411 7.68 15.73 -18.47
CA LYS A 411 8.82 15.72 -19.41
C LYS A 411 9.28 17.12 -19.77
N ASN A 412 8.35 18.08 -19.84
CA ASN A 412 8.64 19.46 -20.18
C ASN A 412 9.06 20.34 -18.99
N TYR A 413 9.10 19.79 -17.79
CA TYR A 413 9.42 20.53 -16.56
C TYR A 413 10.75 20.04 -15.93
N ALA A 414 11.62 20.95 -15.58
CA ALA A 414 12.70 20.72 -14.62
C ALA A 414 12.36 21.45 -13.31
N ILE A 415 12.32 20.71 -12.21
CA ILE A 415 11.88 21.24 -10.91
C ILE A 415 13.03 21.15 -9.93
N VAL A 416 13.37 22.26 -9.31
CA VAL A 416 14.33 22.35 -8.19
C VAL A 416 13.51 22.67 -6.94
N PHE A 417 13.35 21.70 -6.08
CA PHE A 417 12.59 21.83 -4.83
C PHE A 417 13.41 22.50 -3.74
N GLN A 418 12.74 23.12 -2.78
CA GLN A 418 13.32 23.66 -1.56
C GLN A 418 13.99 22.56 -0.75
N ASP A 419 13.27 21.49 -0.46
CA ASP A 419 13.78 20.30 0.21
C ASP A 419 14.24 19.28 -0.84
N VAL A 420 15.56 19.18 -0.98
CA VAL A 420 16.17 18.27 -1.95
C VAL A 420 16.18 16.85 -1.42
N VAL A 421 15.51 15.94 -2.12
CA VAL A 421 15.53 14.50 -1.87
C VAL A 421 16.57 13.83 -2.76
N LEU A 422 17.49 13.08 -2.13
CA LEU A 422 18.50 12.27 -2.79
C LEU A 422 18.27 10.78 -2.50
N PHE A 423 18.62 9.94 -3.46
CA PHE A 423 18.52 8.49 -3.30
C PHE A 423 19.81 7.94 -2.66
N ALA A 424 19.69 6.83 -1.94
CA ALA A 424 20.81 6.10 -1.35
C ALA A 424 21.65 5.42 -2.44
N ASP A 425 22.32 6.22 -3.26
CA ASP A 425 23.13 5.83 -4.41
C ASP A 425 24.36 6.74 -4.49
N THR A 426 25.14 6.64 -5.58
CA THR A 426 26.29 7.50 -5.84
C THR A 426 25.87 8.92 -6.24
N VAL A 427 26.78 9.87 -6.18
CA VAL A 427 26.57 11.24 -6.71
C VAL A 427 26.24 11.17 -8.20
N MET A 428 26.95 10.34 -8.96
CA MET A 428 26.77 10.14 -10.41
C MET A 428 25.34 9.73 -10.73
N GLU A 429 24.83 8.66 -10.09
CA GLU A 429 23.49 8.12 -10.35
C GLU A 429 22.39 9.08 -9.85
N ASN A 430 22.63 9.80 -8.78
CA ASN A 430 21.74 10.86 -8.35
C ASN A 430 21.59 11.99 -9.38
N ILE A 431 22.64 12.37 -10.09
CA ILE A 431 22.55 13.36 -11.17
C ILE A 431 21.90 12.74 -12.42
N ARG A 432 22.21 11.47 -12.76
CA ARG A 432 21.66 10.75 -13.91
C ARG A 432 20.14 10.62 -13.88
N LEU A 433 19.50 10.76 -12.72
CA LEU A 433 18.04 10.83 -12.62
C LEU A 433 17.41 11.92 -13.48
N GLY A 434 18.15 12.98 -13.81
CA GLY A 434 17.67 14.02 -14.73
C GLY A 434 17.39 13.50 -16.14
N LYS A 435 18.25 12.57 -16.63
CA LYS A 435 18.11 11.91 -17.94
C LYS A 435 18.70 10.51 -17.85
N ARG A 436 17.83 9.49 -17.78
CA ARG A 436 18.22 8.10 -17.47
C ARG A 436 19.25 7.52 -18.42
N ASP A 437 19.15 7.85 -19.71
CA ASP A 437 20.03 7.33 -20.77
C ASP A 437 21.25 8.24 -21.03
N ALA A 438 21.54 9.18 -20.11
CA ALA A 438 22.69 10.07 -20.22
C ALA A 438 24.01 9.30 -20.07
N THR A 439 24.96 9.61 -20.93
CA THR A 439 26.32 9.13 -20.81
C THR A 439 27.03 9.74 -19.61
N ASP A 440 28.09 9.09 -19.10
CA ASP A 440 28.89 9.65 -18.01
C ASP A 440 29.43 11.05 -18.35
N ALA A 441 29.79 11.28 -19.61
CA ALA A 441 30.28 12.58 -20.07
C ALA A 441 29.20 13.68 -19.96
N GLU A 442 27.94 13.38 -20.31
CA GLU A 442 26.82 14.31 -20.15
C GLU A 442 26.55 14.60 -18.66
N VAL A 443 26.58 13.57 -17.81
CA VAL A 443 26.40 13.71 -16.37
C VAL A 443 27.49 14.58 -15.76
N LEU A 444 28.75 14.34 -16.10
CA LEU A 444 29.89 15.15 -15.62
C LEU A 444 29.84 16.59 -16.14
N ALA A 445 29.40 16.82 -17.38
CA ALA A 445 29.19 18.16 -17.92
C ALA A 445 28.11 18.93 -17.14
N ALA A 446 26.98 18.30 -16.86
CA ALA A 446 25.92 18.88 -16.05
C ALA A 446 26.38 19.14 -14.59
N ALA A 447 27.11 18.20 -14.01
CA ALA A 447 27.67 18.32 -12.68
C ALA A 447 28.67 19.53 -12.58
N LYS A 448 29.52 19.67 -13.58
CA LYS A 448 30.46 20.80 -13.66
C LYS A 448 29.72 22.13 -13.82
N ALA A 449 28.70 22.19 -14.67
CA ALA A 449 27.86 23.38 -14.84
C ALA A 449 27.18 23.77 -13.52
N ALA A 450 26.76 22.76 -12.72
CA ALA A 450 26.17 22.96 -11.38
C ALA A 450 27.23 23.17 -10.26
N GLN A 451 28.50 23.36 -10.58
CA GLN A 451 29.60 23.59 -9.62
C GLN A 451 29.75 22.41 -8.61
N CYS A 452 29.47 21.16 -9.03
CA CYS A 452 29.58 20.00 -8.15
C CYS A 452 31.06 19.58 -7.94
N ASP A 453 31.96 19.81 -8.90
CA ASP A 453 33.38 19.43 -8.84
C ASP A 453 34.08 19.89 -7.55
N ALA A 454 33.74 21.09 -7.07
CA ALA A 454 34.35 21.69 -5.90
C ALA A 454 34.21 20.88 -4.61
N PHE A 455 33.07 20.19 -4.43
CA PHE A 455 32.88 19.35 -3.26
C PHE A 455 33.11 17.85 -3.58
N VAL A 456 32.81 17.41 -4.80
CA VAL A 456 32.98 16.01 -5.18
C VAL A 456 34.44 15.59 -5.16
N SER A 457 35.38 16.50 -5.52
CA SER A 457 36.83 16.25 -5.43
C SER A 457 37.31 15.95 -4.00
N LYS A 458 36.53 16.31 -2.97
CA LYS A 458 36.86 16.08 -1.55
C LYS A 458 36.27 14.74 -1.06
N LEU A 459 35.42 14.10 -1.84
CA LEU A 459 34.79 12.83 -1.48
C LEU A 459 35.74 11.66 -1.78
N PRO A 460 35.69 10.56 -0.98
CA PRO A 460 36.64 9.44 -1.08
C PRO A 460 36.75 8.79 -2.46
N GLU A 461 35.60 8.64 -3.16
CA GLU A 461 35.48 7.99 -4.47
C GLU A 461 34.97 8.98 -5.55
N GLY A 462 35.07 10.28 -5.30
CA GLY A 462 34.57 11.29 -6.21
C GLY A 462 33.09 11.11 -6.54
N TYR A 463 32.76 11.12 -7.83
CA TYR A 463 31.36 10.91 -8.30
C TYR A 463 30.78 9.53 -7.99
N HIS A 464 31.59 8.53 -7.70
CA HIS A 464 31.14 7.18 -7.33
C HIS A 464 30.93 7.01 -5.82
N THR A 465 31.11 8.05 -5.04
CA THR A 465 30.87 8.02 -3.59
C THR A 465 29.39 7.80 -3.29
N LEU A 466 29.08 6.80 -2.46
CA LEU A 466 27.74 6.55 -1.91
C LEU A 466 27.40 7.62 -0.88
N ILE A 467 26.31 8.35 -1.09
CA ILE A 467 25.95 9.52 -0.29
C ILE A 467 25.00 9.21 0.88
N GLY A 468 24.57 7.96 1.00
CA GLY A 468 23.67 7.51 2.06
C GLY A 468 22.21 7.93 1.84
N GLU A 469 21.36 7.54 2.79
CA GLU A 469 19.94 7.84 2.74
C GLU A 469 19.71 9.36 2.75
N ASN A 470 18.92 9.85 1.81
CA ASN A 470 18.62 11.26 1.57
C ASN A 470 19.86 12.19 1.54
N GLY A 471 21.01 11.65 1.11
CA GLY A 471 22.25 12.41 1.06
C GLY A 471 22.75 12.87 2.45
N SER A 472 22.55 12.03 3.49
CA SER A 472 22.91 12.35 4.88
C SER A 472 24.39 12.72 5.10
N ARG A 473 25.26 12.37 4.15
CA ARG A 473 26.70 12.68 4.18
C ARG A 473 27.06 14.02 3.52
N LEU A 474 26.04 14.73 2.98
CA LEU A 474 26.24 15.98 2.24
C LEU A 474 25.61 17.16 2.98
N SER A 475 26.21 18.33 2.84
CA SER A 475 25.64 19.60 3.28
C SER A 475 24.40 19.99 2.45
N GLY A 476 23.57 20.90 2.96
CA GLY A 476 22.41 21.41 2.24
C GLY A 476 22.75 21.99 0.85
N GLY A 477 23.86 22.77 0.77
CA GLY A 477 24.33 23.35 -0.49
C GLY A 477 24.85 22.34 -1.50
N GLU A 478 25.49 21.25 -1.05
CA GLU A 478 25.93 20.16 -1.92
C GLU A 478 24.75 19.38 -2.49
N ARG A 479 23.73 19.08 -1.65
CA ARG A 479 22.47 18.47 -2.11
C ARG A 479 21.76 19.35 -3.14
N GLN A 480 21.71 20.67 -2.90
CA GLN A 480 21.10 21.62 -3.82
C GLN A 480 21.80 21.65 -5.19
N ARG A 481 23.15 21.63 -5.22
CA ARG A 481 23.92 21.56 -6.47
C ARG A 481 23.64 20.28 -7.27
N ILE A 482 23.49 19.13 -6.59
CA ILE A 482 23.07 17.89 -7.25
C ILE A 482 21.65 18.04 -7.86
N SER A 483 20.72 18.67 -7.17
CA SER A 483 19.37 18.93 -7.69
C SER A 483 19.40 19.86 -8.93
N ILE A 484 20.25 20.88 -8.91
CA ILE A 484 20.46 21.76 -10.07
C ILE A 484 21.12 20.99 -11.22
N ALA A 485 22.12 20.13 -10.94
CA ALA A 485 22.74 19.28 -11.97
C ALA A 485 21.70 18.34 -12.64
N ARG A 486 20.76 17.79 -11.87
CA ARG A 486 19.60 17.04 -12.42
C ARG A 486 18.78 17.89 -13.39
N ALA A 487 18.48 19.13 -13.00
CA ALA A 487 17.68 20.04 -13.82
C ALA A 487 18.42 20.43 -15.11
N ILE A 488 19.73 20.69 -15.03
CA ILE A 488 20.59 20.98 -16.20
C ILE A 488 20.64 19.77 -17.14
N LEU A 489 20.86 18.56 -16.61
CA LEU A 489 20.94 17.33 -17.39
C LEU A 489 19.61 17.01 -18.07
N LYS A 490 18.49 17.32 -17.44
CA LYS A 490 17.13 17.12 -18.01
C LYS A 490 16.87 18.06 -19.18
N ASP A 491 17.43 19.26 -19.15
CA ASP A 491 17.31 20.30 -20.20
C ASP A 491 15.87 20.59 -20.66
N ALA A 492 14.93 20.62 -19.71
CA ALA A 492 13.53 20.88 -19.99
C ALA A 492 13.25 22.34 -20.35
N PRO A 493 12.23 22.63 -21.21
CA PRO A 493 11.90 23.99 -21.62
C PRO A 493 11.26 24.86 -20.53
N VAL A 494 10.69 24.24 -19.51
CA VAL A 494 10.07 24.93 -18.36
C VAL A 494 10.85 24.60 -17.09
N ILE A 495 11.15 25.62 -16.29
CA ILE A 495 11.86 25.47 -15.02
C ILE A 495 10.99 26.01 -13.88
N LEU A 496 10.79 25.21 -12.86
CA LEU A 496 10.19 25.62 -11.60
C LEU A 496 11.26 25.63 -10.51
N LEU A 497 11.47 26.77 -9.88
CA LEU A 497 12.42 26.94 -8.79
C LEU A 497 11.68 27.31 -7.51
N ASP A 498 11.75 26.44 -6.49
CA ASP A 498 11.19 26.70 -5.17
C ASP A 498 12.33 27.00 -4.20
N GLU A 499 12.53 28.28 -3.91
CA GLU A 499 13.48 28.80 -2.91
C GLU A 499 14.87 28.13 -2.89
N ALA A 500 15.47 27.96 -4.05
CA ALA A 500 16.70 27.18 -4.26
C ALA A 500 17.94 27.64 -3.47
N THR A 501 17.88 28.73 -2.70
CA THR A 501 19.06 29.33 -2.01
C THR A 501 18.83 29.68 -0.53
N ALA A 502 17.68 29.32 0.06
CA ALA A 502 17.29 29.83 1.39
C ALA A 502 18.21 29.42 2.55
N SER A 503 18.80 28.22 2.48
CA SER A 503 19.59 27.63 3.57
C SER A 503 21.10 27.59 3.29
N LEU A 504 21.59 28.41 2.34
CA LEU A 504 22.99 28.39 1.91
C LEU A 504 23.80 29.49 2.57
N ASP A 505 25.06 29.18 2.88
CA ASP A 505 26.08 30.15 3.20
C ASP A 505 26.49 30.96 1.94
N VAL A 506 27.10 32.12 2.13
CA VAL A 506 27.39 33.10 1.05
C VAL A 506 28.23 32.51 -0.08
N GLU A 507 29.19 31.65 0.24
CA GLU A 507 30.07 31.01 -0.74
C GLU A 507 29.30 30.01 -1.63
N ASN A 508 28.51 29.15 -1.01
CA ASN A 508 27.63 28.19 -1.72
C ASN A 508 26.51 28.89 -2.48
N GLU A 509 25.97 30.00 -1.96
CA GLU A 509 24.94 30.78 -2.66
C GLU A 509 25.46 31.32 -4.00
N THR A 510 26.69 31.84 -4.04
CA THR A 510 27.29 32.36 -5.27
C THR A 510 27.47 31.26 -6.32
N ALA A 511 27.95 30.08 -5.91
CA ALA A 511 28.12 28.93 -6.79
C ALA A 511 26.77 28.44 -7.34
N VAL A 512 25.74 28.36 -6.50
CA VAL A 512 24.38 27.95 -6.89
C VAL A 512 23.76 28.98 -7.84
N GLN A 513 23.93 30.28 -7.59
CA GLN A 513 23.41 31.32 -8.50
C GLN A 513 24.08 31.30 -9.87
N ALA A 514 25.38 31.04 -9.94
CA ALA A 514 26.08 30.86 -11.21
C ALA A 514 25.52 29.66 -12.01
N ALA A 515 25.29 28.52 -11.33
CA ALA A 515 24.67 27.34 -11.93
C ALA A 515 23.23 27.61 -12.42
N LEU A 516 22.43 28.29 -11.60
CA LEU A 516 21.07 28.68 -11.98
C LEU A 516 21.01 29.60 -13.17
N SER A 517 21.93 30.59 -13.25
CA SER A 517 21.99 31.53 -14.39
C SER A 517 22.22 30.81 -15.72
N GLY A 518 23.02 29.73 -15.72
CA GLY A 518 23.19 28.87 -16.89
C GLY A 518 21.94 28.05 -17.25
N LEU A 519 21.19 27.64 -16.25
CA LEU A 519 19.99 26.80 -16.42
C LEU A 519 18.81 27.58 -17.02
N ILE A 520 18.59 28.84 -16.63
CA ILE A 520 17.38 29.62 -16.92
C ILE A 520 17.35 30.26 -18.32
N LYS A 521 18.49 30.28 -19.01
CA LYS A 521 18.61 30.97 -20.30
C LYS A 521 17.66 30.40 -21.35
N ASP A 522 16.92 31.30 -22.01
CA ASP A 522 15.96 31.00 -23.11
C ASP A 522 14.81 30.04 -22.74
N LYS A 523 14.51 29.86 -21.44
CA LYS A 523 13.47 28.96 -20.93
C LYS A 523 12.32 29.71 -20.26
N THR A 524 11.18 29.06 -20.10
CA THR A 524 10.08 29.56 -19.26
C THR A 524 10.42 29.29 -17.81
N VAL A 525 10.60 30.31 -17.01
CA VAL A 525 11.04 30.15 -15.63
C VAL A 525 10.01 30.72 -14.65
N LEU A 526 9.54 29.89 -13.74
CA LEU A 526 8.68 30.29 -12.63
C LEU A 526 9.42 30.09 -11.32
N ILE A 527 9.73 31.17 -10.61
CA ILE A 527 10.52 31.15 -9.36
C ILE A 527 9.63 31.55 -8.19
N ILE A 528 9.63 30.78 -7.12
CA ILE A 528 9.15 31.21 -5.81
C ILE A 528 10.31 31.91 -5.11
N ALA A 529 10.21 33.20 -4.92
CA ALA A 529 11.31 34.01 -4.41
C ALA A 529 10.99 34.61 -3.03
N HIS A 530 11.88 34.37 -2.08
CA HIS A 530 11.87 34.95 -0.74
C HIS A 530 12.98 36.00 -0.53
N ARG A 531 13.97 36.06 -1.43
CA ARG A 531 15.08 37.04 -1.38
C ARG A 531 14.89 38.09 -2.45
N MET A 532 15.00 39.37 -2.04
CA MET A 532 14.80 40.50 -2.95
C MET A 532 15.82 40.51 -4.11
N ARG A 533 17.06 40.06 -3.88
CA ARG A 533 18.07 39.96 -4.93
C ARG A 533 17.62 39.06 -6.09
N THR A 534 16.95 37.96 -5.82
CA THR A 534 16.39 37.06 -6.87
C THR A 534 15.22 37.74 -7.57
N VAL A 535 14.37 38.45 -6.83
CA VAL A 535 13.16 39.12 -7.35
C VAL A 535 13.54 40.27 -8.27
N MET A 536 14.56 41.03 -7.94
CA MET A 536 15.00 42.21 -8.72
C MET A 536 15.57 41.84 -10.10
N ASN A 537 16.02 40.62 -10.29
CA ASN A 537 16.52 40.12 -11.57
C ASN A 537 15.45 39.41 -12.42
N ALA A 538 14.21 39.38 -11.97
CA ALA A 538 13.09 38.78 -12.73
C ALA A 538 12.56 39.76 -13.79
N ASP A 539 12.08 39.22 -14.91
CA ASP A 539 11.42 40.01 -15.95
C ASP A 539 10.02 40.45 -15.52
N GLN A 540 9.34 39.57 -14.77
CA GLN A 540 7.99 39.80 -14.26
C GLN A 540 7.88 39.37 -12.81
N ILE A 541 7.16 40.16 -12.03
CA ILE A 541 6.74 39.81 -10.66
C ILE A 541 5.23 39.60 -10.66
N VAL A 542 4.79 38.53 -10.00
CA VAL A 542 3.39 38.26 -9.67
C VAL A 542 3.30 38.22 -8.14
N LEU A 543 2.71 39.25 -7.55
CA LEU A 543 2.56 39.35 -6.10
C LEU A 543 1.24 38.74 -5.66
N LEU A 544 1.34 37.65 -4.90
CA LEU A 544 0.23 36.89 -4.35
C LEU A 544 0.04 37.23 -2.86
N SER A 545 -1.16 37.70 -2.50
CA SER A 545 -1.55 37.95 -1.11
C SER A 545 -3.01 37.53 -0.90
N GLY A 546 -3.26 36.78 0.20
CA GLY A 546 -4.60 36.26 0.50
C GLY A 546 -5.19 35.38 -0.63
N GLY A 547 -4.32 34.70 -1.38
CA GLY A 547 -4.72 33.82 -2.47
C GLY A 547 -5.09 34.54 -3.78
N ARG A 548 -4.82 35.83 -3.91
CA ARG A 548 -5.13 36.64 -5.11
C ARG A 548 -3.88 37.31 -5.67
N VAL A 549 -3.88 37.58 -6.96
CA VAL A 549 -2.88 38.46 -7.59
C VAL A 549 -3.22 39.89 -7.21
N VAL A 550 -2.36 40.55 -6.42
CA VAL A 550 -2.54 41.92 -5.94
C VAL A 550 -1.83 42.92 -6.86
N GLU A 551 -0.60 42.57 -7.26
CA GLU A 551 0.22 43.39 -8.14
C GLU A 551 0.94 42.49 -9.16
N MET A 552 1.11 43.02 -10.39
CA MET A 552 1.85 42.35 -11.45
C MET A 552 2.56 43.40 -12.30
N GLY A 553 3.81 43.15 -12.68
CA GLY A 553 4.63 44.04 -13.51
C GLY A 553 6.12 43.77 -13.39
N SER A 554 6.95 44.56 -14.04
CA SER A 554 8.40 44.50 -13.86
C SER A 554 8.83 45.04 -12.47
N PRO A 555 9.98 44.59 -11.91
CA PRO A 555 10.47 45.13 -10.66
C PRO A 555 10.57 46.66 -10.64
N ALA A 556 11.06 47.24 -11.72
CA ALA A 556 11.21 48.70 -11.86
C ALA A 556 9.87 49.46 -11.84
N GLU A 557 8.84 48.90 -12.43
CA GLU A 557 7.48 49.46 -12.41
C GLU A 557 6.85 49.37 -11.03
N LEU A 558 6.95 48.20 -10.37
CA LEU A 558 6.34 47.98 -9.07
C LEU A 558 7.01 48.78 -7.96
N LEU A 559 8.32 49.02 -8.02
CA LEU A 559 9.00 49.93 -7.10
C LEU A 559 8.54 51.38 -7.20
N LYS A 560 8.10 51.84 -8.41
CA LYS A 560 7.54 53.18 -8.58
C LYS A 560 6.14 53.33 -8.03
N ARG A 561 5.36 52.23 -7.96
CA ARG A 561 4.03 52.21 -7.38
C ARG A 561 4.12 52.23 -5.86
N ASN A 562 3.24 52.92 -5.17
CA ASN A 562 3.16 52.91 -3.71
C ASN A 562 2.31 51.71 -3.23
N GLY A 563 2.79 50.50 -3.57
CA GLY A 563 2.08 49.25 -3.35
C GLY A 563 2.74 48.33 -2.37
N LEU A 564 2.18 47.11 -2.22
CA LEU A 564 2.65 46.10 -1.28
C LEU A 564 4.06 45.63 -1.63
N PHE A 565 4.40 45.50 -2.93
CA PHE A 565 5.74 45.13 -3.36
C PHE A 565 6.83 46.10 -2.87
N ARG A 566 6.60 47.41 -3.05
CA ARG A 566 7.52 48.44 -2.55
C ARG A 566 7.72 48.40 -1.04
N HIS A 567 6.62 48.21 -0.30
CA HIS A 567 6.66 48.08 1.15
C HIS A 567 7.49 46.86 1.58
N MET A 568 7.29 45.70 0.94
CA MET A 568 8.08 44.48 1.21
C MET A 568 9.57 44.70 0.88
N ALA A 569 9.89 45.39 -0.23
CA ALA A 569 11.24 45.71 -0.60
C ALA A 569 11.95 46.62 0.43
N GLN A 570 11.22 47.62 0.95
CA GLN A 570 11.75 48.52 2.01
C GLN A 570 12.02 47.75 3.29
N LEU A 571 11.07 46.95 3.79
CA LEU A 571 11.25 46.16 5.00
C LEU A 571 12.47 45.20 4.90
N GLN A 572 12.68 44.61 3.74
CA GLN A 572 13.83 43.70 3.55
C GLN A 572 15.14 44.45 3.45
N SER A 573 15.16 45.69 2.90
CA SER A 573 16.34 46.57 2.92
C SER A 573 16.68 46.98 4.33
N GLU A 574 15.72 47.42 5.13
CA GLU A 574 15.87 47.78 6.54
C GLU A 574 16.40 46.60 7.38
N SER A 575 15.93 45.37 7.09
CA SER A 575 16.43 44.18 7.81
C SER A 575 17.89 43.83 7.49
N LEU A 576 18.40 44.21 6.30
CA LEU A 576 19.79 44.01 5.92
C LEU A 576 20.71 45.06 6.56
N GLU A 577 20.19 46.26 6.88
CA GLU A 577 20.91 47.29 7.59
C GLU A 577 20.99 47.03 9.12
N TRP A 578 20.22 46.07 9.63
CA TRP A 578 20.26 45.61 11.02
C TRP A 578 21.45 44.65 11.24
N THR A 579 22.64 45.08 10.92
CA THR A 579 23.86 44.42 11.38
C THR A 579 24.37 45.16 12.59
N ALA A 580 24.30 44.48 13.72
CA ALA A 580 24.77 44.71 15.07
C ALA A 580 25.69 45.90 15.34
#